data_5096a5fff338360e33623524f43882f5
#
_entry.id   5096a5fff338360e33623524f43882f5
#
_cell.length_a   1.000
_cell.length_b   1.000
_cell.length_c   1.000
_cell.angle_alpha   90.00
_cell.angle_beta   90.00
_cell.angle_gamma   90.00
#
_symmetry.space_group_name_H-M   'P 1'
#
loop_
_entity.id
_entity.type
_entity.pdbx_description
1 polymer ?
#
loop_
_entity_poly.entity_id
_entity_poly.type
_entity_poly.pdbx_seq_one_letter_code
_entity_poly.pdbx_strand_id
1 'polypeptide(L)'
;DSGNIIVTSIDGTSANLEIRKDAHSDFYQWFHFRVSGARGQRITLRITNCGGSAYPGGWDNYKARFSDDREDWRCADTSYEDGVLTITHTPALDSIWFAYFAPFSIERHHDLVQRTAACPDVELIELGQSIEGQPIDCLRIGNGPTQVWLYARQHPGESMAEWWMEGALELLTDPVSETARILREKCTLHIIP
;
A
#
# COMPACT_ATOMS: atom_id res chain seq x y z
N ASP A 1 7.94 -1.70 -8.88
CA ASP A 1 6.64 -1.35 -8.41
C ASP A 1 6.74 -0.37 -7.24
N SER A 2 6.25 0.83 -7.42
CA SER A 2 6.19 1.90 -6.41
C SER A 2 7.49 2.22 -5.64
N GLY A 3 8.64 1.68 -6.03
CA GLY A 3 9.93 1.97 -5.42
C GLY A 3 10.36 3.40 -5.69
N ASN A 4 10.62 4.17 -4.63
CA ASN A 4 10.98 5.57 -4.78
C ASN A 4 11.87 6.03 -3.62
N ILE A 5 13.16 6.13 -3.88
CA ILE A 5 14.14 6.70 -2.94
C ILE A 5 15.38 7.20 -3.69
N ILE A 6 15.99 8.24 -3.18
CA ILE A 6 17.29 8.73 -3.61
C ILE A 6 18.30 8.39 -2.51
N VAL A 7 19.41 7.77 -2.87
CA VAL A 7 20.53 7.53 -1.95
C VAL A 7 21.51 8.69 -2.11
N THR A 8 21.69 9.50 -1.07
CA THR A 8 22.60 10.65 -1.10
C THR A 8 23.99 10.28 -0.58
N SER A 9 24.09 9.37 0.38
CA SER A 9 25.36 8.83 0.85
C SER A 9 25.19 7.48 1.54
N ILE A 10 26.24 6.67 1.52
CA ILE A 10 26.37 5.44 2.31
C ILE A 10 27.71 5.50 3.02
N ASP A 11 27.71 5.23 4.33
CA ASP A 11 28.90 5.12 5.17
C ASP A 11 28.74 3.89 6.10
N GLY A 12 29.43 2.81 5.76
CA GLY A 12 29.31 1.53 6.46
C GLY A 12 27.87 1.02 6.50
N THR A 13 27.28 0.96 7.69
CA THR A 13 25.90 0.52 7.94
C THR A 13 24.90 1.67 8.01
N SER A 14 25.33 2.90 7.71
CA SER A 14 24.49 4.10 7.72
C SER A 14 24.28 4.62 6.29
N ALA A 15 23.06 5.07 5.98
CA ALA A 15 22.76 5.73 4.73
C ALA A 15 21.91 6.99 4.94
N ASN A 16 22.20 8.04 4.16
CA ASN A 16 21.34 9.20 4.02
C ASN A 16 20.54 9.07 2.73
N LEU A 17 19.25 9.32 2.86
CA LEU A 17 18.26 9.10 1.81
C LEU A 17 17.40 10.36 1.65
N GLU A 18 16.76 10.50 0.50
CA GLU A 18 15.74 11.50 0.25
C GLU A 18 14.56 10.88 -0.50
N ILE A 19 13.34 11.28 -0.14
CA ILE A 19 12.15 10.94 -0.91
C ILE A 19 12.17 11.79 -2.19
N ARG A 20 11.97 11.14 -3.32
CA ARG A 20 11.84 11.82 -4.61
C ARG A 20 10.45 12.44 -4.73
N LYS A 21 10.35 13.58 -5.38
CA LYS A 21 9.07 14.16 -5.78
C LYS A 21 8.33 13.24 -6.76
N ASP A 22 7.01 13.28 -6.72
CA ASP A 22 6.14 12.59 -7.66
C ASP A 22 6.34 13.15 -9.09
N ALA A 23 6.05 12.32 -10.08
CA ALA A 23 6.18 12.74 -11.47
C ALA A 23 5.24 13.92 -11.78
N HIS A 24 5.78 14.98 -12.40
CA HIS A 24 5.05 16.21 -12.75
C HIS A 24 4.38 16.92 -11.56
N SER A 25 4.92 16.77 -10.35
CA SER A 25 4.39 17.34 -9.12
C SER A 25 5.53 17.79 -8.18
N ASP A 26 5.22 18.73 -7.30
CA ASP A 26 6.11 19.10 -6.19
C ASP A 26 5.86 18.28 -4.91
N PHE A 27 4.83 17.45 -4.90
CA PHE A 27 4.51 16.60 -3.75
C PHE A 27 5.49 15.43 -3.63
N TYR A 28 5.79 15.06 -2.39
CA TYR A 28 6.51 13.84 -2.03
C TYR A 28 6.17 13.45 -0.60
N GLN A 29 5.94 12.17 -0.38
CA GLN A 29 5.65 11.58 0.92
C GLN A 29 5.98 10.10 0.92
N TRP A 30 5.69 9.40 -0.18
CA TRP A 30 5.84 7.98 -0.33
C TRP A 30 7.29 7.58 -0.52
N PHE A 31 7.71 6.52 0.19
CA PHE A 31 8.94 5.80 -0.10
C PHE A 31 8.72 4.28 -0.06
N HIS A 32 9.43 3.57 -0.90
CA HIS A 32 9.55 2.11 -0.88
C HIS A 32 10.89 1.73 -1.51
N PHE A 33 11.71 0.98 -0.79
CA PHE A 33 13.02 0.58 -1.28
C PHE A 33 13.50 -0.70 -0.61
N ARG A 34 14.52 -1.33 -1.22
CA ARG A 34 15.19 -2.52 -0.72
C ARG A 34 16.59 -2.19 -0.26
N VAL A 35 17.00 -2.79 0.86
CA VAL A 35 18.38 -2.85 1.32
C VAL A 35 18.88 -4.29 1.15
N SER A 36 20.11 -4.46 0.65
CA SER A 36 20.73 -5.76 0.47
C SER A 36 22.13 -5.79 1.07
N GLY A 37 22.60 -6.98 1.50
CA GLY A 37 23.94 -7.17 2.04
C GLY A 37 24.13 -6.73 3.48
N ALA A 38 23.06 -6.48 4.23
CA ALA A 38 23.12 -6.00 5.62
C ALA A 38 22.74 -7.06 6.67
N ARG A 39 22.72 -8.33 6.30
CA ARG A 39 22.34 -9.43 7.20
C ARG A 39 23.13 -9.39 8.52
N GLY A 40 22.40 -9.37 9.64
CA GLY A 40 22.95 -9.38 11.00
C GLY A 40 23.63 -8.08 11.42
N GLN A 41 23.69 -7.05 10.58
CA GLN A 41 24.27 -5.76 10.89
C GLN A 41 23.18 -4.77 11.28
N ARG A 42 23.38 -4.01 12.35
CA ARG A 42 22.46 -2.92 12.69
C ARG A 42 22.66 -1.77 11.69
N ILE A 43 21.65 -1.51 10.89
CA ILE A 43 21.64 -0.40 9.92
C ILE A 43 20.91 0.81 10.46
N THR A 44 21.31 1.99 9.99
CA THR A 44 20.67 3.29 10.27
C THR A 44 20.40 4.01 8.96
N LEU A 45 19.13 4.22 8.65
CA LEU A 45 18.68 4.88 7.44
C LEU A 45 18.04 6.22 7.80
N ARG A 46 18.57 7.33 7.27
CA ARG A 46 18.07 8.67 7.54
C ARG A 46 17.46 9.26 6.29
N ILE A 47 16.14 9.51 6.31
CA ILE A 47 15.47 10.25 5.24
C ILE A 47 15.47 11.72 5.64
N THR A 48 16.30 12.51 4.96
CA THR A 48 16.73 13.84 5.41
C THR A 48 15.80 14.97 4.96
N ASN A 49 14.87 14.73 4.06
CA ASN A 49 13.97 15.74 3.53
C ASN A 49 12.49 15.61 4.00
N CYS A 50 12.24 14.85 5.05
CA CYS A 50 10.87 14.63 5.56
C CYS A 50 10.18 15.91 6.03
N GLY A 51 10.94 16.88 6.56
CA GLY A 51 10.38 18.14 7.03
C GLY A 51 9.75 19.02 5.94
N GLY A 52 10.14 18.82 4.67
CA GLY A 52 9.58 19.50 3.52
C GLY A 52 8.55 18.67 2.72
N SER A 53 8.16 17.51 3.24
CA SER A 53 7.22 16.61 2.54
C SER A 53 5.81 17.19 2.47
N ALA A 54 4.97 16.58 1.63
CA ALA A 54 3.60 17.04 1.40
C ALA A 54 2.72 17.05 2.66
N TYR A 55 3.02 16.15 3.61
CA TYR A 55 2.31 16.03 4.88
C TYR A 55 3.30 15.88 6.05
N PRO A 56 4.04 16.94 6.43
CA PRO A 56 5.09 16.84 7.43
C PRO A 56 4.58 16.49 8.83
N GLY A 57 3.34 16.88 9.20
CA GLY A 57 2.72 16.48 10.47
C GLY A 57 2.42 14.98 10.58
N GLY A 58 2.45 14.25 9.48
CA GLY A 58 2.26 12.80 9.45
C GLY A 58 3.46 12.01 9.98
N TRP A 59 4.60 12.66 10.21
CA TRP A 59 5.79 11.99 10.74
C TRP A 59 5.80 11.87 12.26
N ASP A 60 4.96 12.63 12.97
CA ASP A 60 4.86 12.55 14.42
C ASP A 60 4.34 11.15 14.84
N ASN A 61 5.14 10.45 15.66
CA ASN A 61 4.86 9.07 16.08
C ASN A 61 4.74 8.05 14.94
N TYR A 62 5.11 8.41 13.72
CA TYR A 62 5.09 7.53 12.57
C TYR A 62 6.08 6.37 12.75
N LYS A 63 5.73 5.20 12.21
CA LYS A 63 6.60 4.02 12.16
C LYS A 63 6.68 3.51 10.72
N ALA A 64 7.87 3.54 10.14
CA ALA A 64 8.14 2.94 8.85
C ALA A 64 7.80 1.45 8.86
N ARG A 65 7.39 0.93 7.72
CA ARG A 65 7.14 -0.50 7.55
C ARG A 65 8.38 -1.18 7.02
N PHE A 66 8.59 -2.43 7.46
CA PHE A 66 9.60 -3.31 6.86
C PHE A 66 9.02 -4.69 6.61
N SER A 67 9.61 -5.39 5.66
CA SER A 67 9.26 -6.76 5.31
C SER A 67 10.47 -7.51 4.78
N ASP A 68 10.55 -8.81 5.10
CA ASP A 68 11.54 -9.73 4.58
C ASP A 68 11.07 -10.45 3.29
N ASP A 69 9.76 -10.45 3.01
CA ASP A 69 9.11 -11.21 1.94
C ASP A 69 8.14 -10.39 1.07
N ARG A 70 7.81 -9.16 1.48
CA ARG A 70 6.81 -8.23 0.90
C ARG A 70 5.34 -8.64 1.12
N GLU A 71 5.11 -9.65 1.94
CA GLU A 71 3.77 -10.07 2.36
C GLU A 71 3.51 -9.67 3.81
N ASP A 72 4.40 -10.05 4.73
CA ASP A 72 4.31 -9.68 6.13
C ASP A 72 5.03 -8.35 6.40
N TRP A 73 4.26 -7.31 6.67
CA TRP A 73 4.75 -5.96 6.96
C TRP A 73 4.65 -5.63 8.44
N ARG A 74 5.78 -5.23 9.03
CA ARG A 74 5.93 -4.92 10.46
C ARG A 74 6.44 -3.50 10.64
N CYS A 75 6.27 -2.94 11.85
CA CYS A 75 6.82 -1.63 12.20
C CYS A 75 8.32 -1.71 12.48
N ALA A 76 9.10 -0.85 11.84
CA ALA A 76 10.51 -0.64 12.16
C ALA A 76 10.65 0.31 13.35
N ASP A 77 11.78 0.22 14.05
CA ASP A 77 12.17 1.24 15.01
C ASP A 77 12.44 2.55 14.26
N THR A 78 11.65 3.56 14.58
CA THR A 78 11.62 4.81 13.81
C THR A 78 11.48 6.00 14.74
N SER A 79 12.28 7.05 14.52
CA SER A 79 12.17 8.36 15.18
C SER A 79 12.12 9.48 14.13
N TYR A 80 11.47 10.58 14.47
CA TYR A 80 11.44 11.79 13.66
C TYR A 80 11.85 12.99 14.49
N GLU A 81 12.89 13.68 14.08
CA GLU A 81 13.43 14.86 14.74
C GLU A 81 13.99 15.84 13.69
N ASP A 82 13.73 17.11 13.84
CA ASP A 82 14.29 18.20 13.02
C ASP A 82 14.16 17.97 11.50
N GLY A 83 13.04 17.40 11.07
CA GLY A 83 12.77 17.15 9.64
C GLY A 83 13.41 15.87 9.10
N VAL A 84 14.08 15.08 9.94
CA VAL A 84 14.76 13.83 9.55
C VAL A 84 14.02 12.63 10.14
N LEU A 85 13.65 11.69 9.29
CA LEU A 85 13.13 10.38 9.70
C LEU A 85 14.29 9.39 9.79
N THR A 86 14.52 8.84 10.97
CA THR A 86 15.55 7.82 11.20
C THR A 86 14.91 6.45 11.42
N ILE A 87 15.31 5.47 10.62
CA ILE A 87 14.89 4.08 10.72
C ILE A 87 16.10 3.26 11.16
N THR A 88 15.96 2.47 12.22
CA THR A 88 17.00 1.53 12.66
C THR A 88 16.46 0.10 12.61
N HIS A 89 17.28 -0.82 12.12
CA HIS A 89 16.90 -2.23 12.02
C HIS A 89 18.12 -3.14 11.97
N THR A 90 17.94 -4.42 12.32
CA THR A 90 18.96 -5.47 12.13
C THR A 90 18.34 -6.57 11.28
N PRO A 91 18.59 -6.59 9.94
CA PRO A 91 18.00 -7.57 9.04
C PRO A 91 18.41 -9.01 9.40
N ALA A 92 17.45 -9.92 9.40
CA ALA A 92 17.71 -11.36 9.54
C ALA A 92 18.16 -12.01 8.23
N LEU A 93 17.77 -11.42 7.09
CA LEU A 93 18.07 -11.88 5.74
C LEU A 93 18.95 -10.87 4.98
N ASP A 94 19.50 -11.31 3.84
CA ASP A 94 20.34 -10.45 3.00
C ASP A 94 19.57 -9.36 2.26
N SER A 95 18.26 -9.51 2.11
CA SER A 95 17.39 -8.50 1.52
C SER A 95 16.24 -8.18 2.47
N ILE A 96 15.96 -6.89 2.62
CA ILE A 96 14.85 -6.36 3.42
C ILE A 96 14.26 -5.15 2.69
N TRP A 97 12.94 -4.98 2.78
CA TRP A 97 12.24 -3.84 2.20
C TRP A 97 11.76 -2.90 3.30
N PHE A 98 11.80 -1.61 2.99
CA PHE A 98 11.23 -0.54 3.82
C PHE A 98 10.23 0.24 3.00
N ALA A 99 9.12 0.63 3.62
CA ALA A 99 8.08 1.40 2.96
C ALA A 99 7.38 2.37 3.91
N TYR A 100 6.75 3.39 3.32
CA TYR A 100 5.91 4.36 4.04
C TYR A 100 4.70 3.66 4.69
N PHE A 101 3.94 2.90 3.91
CA PHE A 101 2.93 1.93 4.35
C PHE A 101 3.20 0.60 3.63
N ALA A 102 2.56 -0.48 4.06
CA ALA A 102 2.63 -1.75 3.35
C ALA A 102 2.17 -1.56 1.89
N PRO A 103 3.05 -1.71 0.89
CA PRO A 103 2.67 -1.50 -0.50
C PRO A 103 1.61 -2.50 -0.97
N PHE A 104 0.70 -2.02 -1.82
CA PHE A 104 -0.21 -2.87 -2.59
C PHE A 104 0.06 -2.60 -4.07
N SER A 105 0.67 -3.54 -4.77
CA SER A 105 1.15 -3.34 -6.12
C SER A 105 0.04 -3.40 -7.16
N ILE A 106 0.29 -2.86 -8.34
CA ILE A 106 -0.68 -2.95 -9.45
C ILE A 106 -0.91 -4.40 -9.88
N GLU A 107 0.11 -5.25 -9.83
CA GLU A 107 -0.04 -6.69 -10.10
C GLU A 107 -0.93 -7.34 -9.06
N ARG A 108 -0.74 -7.03 -7.76
CA ARG A 108 -1.61 -7.52 -6.70
C ARG A 108 -3.05 -7.03 -6.86
N HIS A 109 -3.24 -5.79 -7.32
CA HIS A 109 -4.55 -5.24 -7.66
C HIS A 109 -5.21 -6.05 -8.78
N HIS A 110 -4.50 -6.28 -9.89
CA HIS A 110 -5.04 -7.09 -10.99
C HIS A 110 -5.38 -8.52 -10.54
N ASP A 111 -4.53 -9.14 -9.72
CA ASP A 111 -4.78 -10.47 -9.16
C ASP A 111 -6.02 -10.46 -8.25
N LEU A 112 -6.20 -9.43 -7.41
CA LEU A 112 -7.38 -9.26 -6.56
C LEU A 112 -8.65 -9.15 -7.40
N VAL A 113 -8.66 -8.26 -8.38
CA VAL A 113 -9.81 -8.07 -9.29
C VAL A 113 -10.14 -9.37 -10.00
N GLN A 114 -9.15 -10.03 -10.60
CA GLN A 114 -9.36 -11.24 -11.38
C GLN A 114 -9.85 -12.43 -10.54
N ARG A 115 -9.24 -12.66 -9.36
CA ARG A 115 -9.70 -13.76 -8.48
C ARG A 115 -11.10 -13.51 -7.92
N THR A 116 -11.46 -12.25 -7.67
CA THR A 116 -12.79 -11.88 -7.21
C THR A 116 -13.82 -12.03 -8.33
N ALA A 117 -13.50 -11.57 -9.54
CA ALA A 117 -14.37 -11.71 -10.72
C ALA A 117 -14.63 -13.17 -11.11
N ALA A 118 -13.72 -14.08 -10.75
CA ALA A 118 -13.92 -15.52 -10.96
C ALA A 118 -14.90 -16.19 -9.96
N CYS A 119 -15.30 -15.47 -8.90
CA CYS A 119 -16.26 -15.98 -7.94
C CYS A 119 -17.69 -16.00 -8.54
N PRO A 120 -18.56 -16.96 -8.13
CA PRO A 120 -19.95 -16.98 -8.58
C PRO A 120 -20.67 -15.66 -8.24
N ASP A 121 -21.54 -15.22 -9.15
CA ASP A 121 -22.40 -14.05 -8.99
C ASP A 121 -21.65 -12.71 -8.82
N VAL A 122 -20.41 -12.66 -9.29
CA VAL A 122 -19.61 -11.43 -9.40
C VAL A 122 -19.52 -11.02 -10.87
N GLU A 123 -19.80 -9.75 -11.14
CA GLU A 123 -19.64 -9.15 -12.46
C GLU A 123 -18.53 -8.11 -12.44
N LEU A 124 -17.59 -8.21 -13.38
CA LEU A 124 -16.56 -7.20 -13.60
C LEU A 124 -17.04 -6.19 -14.64
N ILE A 125 -16.99 -4.92 -14.30
CA ILE A 125 -17.41 -3.79 -15.13
C ILE A 125 -16.25 -2.81 -15.22
N GLU A 126 -15.83 -2.45 -16.43
CA GLU A 126 -14.92 -1.33 -16.64
C GLU A 126 -15.72 -0.02 -16.64
N LEU A 127 -15.50 0.86 -15.64
CA LEU A 127 -16.19 2.14 -15.55
C LEU A 127 -15.56 3.21 -16.46
N GLY A 128 -14.32 3.01 -16.85
CA GLY A 128 -13.54 3.94 -17.67
C GLY A 128 -12.06 3.71 -17.47
N GLN A 129 -11.26 4.71 -17.79
CA GLN A 129 -9.79 4.60 -17.72
C GLN A 129 -9.18 5.80 -17.01
N SER A 130 -8.04 5.57 -16.37
CA SER A 130 -7.20 6.63 -15.81
C SER A 130 -6.57 7.47 -16.94
N ILE A 131 -5.92 8.60 -16.58
CA ILE A 131 -5.20 9.45 -17.53
C ILE A 131 -4.13 8.65 -18.31
N GLU A 132 -3.53 7.63 -17.68
CA GLU A 132 -2.51 6.77 -18.29
C GLU A 132 -3.08 5.49 -18.93
N GLY A 133 -4.41 5.40 -19.07
CA GLY A 133 -5.09 4.30 -19.76
C GLY A 133 -5.25 3.03 -18.93
N GLN A 134 -5.03 3.07 -17.62
CA GLN A 134 -5.35 1.93 -16.75
C GLN A 134 -6.86 1.82 -16.55
N PRO A 135 -7.46 0.61 -16.60
CA PRO A 135 -8.88 0.44 -16.37
C PRO A 135 -9.26 0.86 -14.94
N ILE A 136 -10.47 1.37 -14.79
CA ILE A 136 -11.13 1.58 -13.49
C ILE A 136 -12.12 0.44 -13.33
N ASP A 137 -11.69 -0.57 -12.59
CA ASP A 137 -12.44 -1.79 -12.39
C ASP A 137 -13.53 -1.61 -11.34
N CYS A 138 -14.72 -2.15 -11.61
CA CYS A 138 -15.82 -2.22 -10.66
C CYS A 138 -16.34 -3.66 -10.58
N LEU A 139 -16.33 -4.21 -9.39
CA LEU A 139 -16.88 -5.52 -9.10
C LEU A 139 -18.31 -5.36 -8.57
N ARG A 140 -19.30 -5.87 -9.32
CA ARG A 140 -20.69 -5.88 -8.88
C ARG A 140 -21.03 -7.20 -8.20
N ILE A 141 -21.48 -7.14 -6.94
CA ILE A 141 -21.79 -8.32 -6.12
C ILE A 141 -23.19 -8.19 -5.56
N GLY A 142 -23.98 -9.26 -5.64
CA GLY A 142 -25.35 -9.31 -5.15
C GLY A 142 -26.38 -8.70 -6.11
N ASN A 143 -27.66 -8.83 -5.75
CA ASN A 143 -28.79 -8.42 -6.60
C ASN A 143 -29.95 -7.81 -5.78
N GLY A 144 -29.70 -7.41 -4.55
CA GLY A 144 -30.69 -6.78 -3.68
C GLY A 144 -31.08 -5.36 -4.13
N PRO A 145 -32.20 -4.85 -3.65
CA PRO A 145 -32.73 -3.54 -4.09
C PRO A 145 -31.92 -2.34 -3.62
N THR A 146 -31.10 -2.48 -2.58
CA THR A 146 -30.32 -1.37 -2.03
C THR A 146 -28.99 -1.26 -2.78
N GLN A 147 -28.77 -0.10 -3.41
CA GLN A 147 -27.49 0.17 -4.10
C GLN A 147 -26.46 0.69 -3.11
N VAL A 148 -25.31 0.07 -3.05
CA VAL A 148 -24.20 0.44 -2.17
C VAL A 148 -22.92 0.59 -3.00
N TRP A 149 -22.24 1.72 -2.85
CA TRP A 149 -20.93 1.96 -3.45
C TRP A 149 -19.84 1.88 -2.40
N LEU A 150 -18.85 1.04 -2.65
CA LEU A 150 -17.61 0.95 -1.86
C LEU A 150 -16.44 1.25 -2.79
N TYR A 151 -15.56 2.12 -2.35
CA TYR A 151 -14.36 2.43 -3.11
C TYR A 151 -13.19 2.66 -2.15
N ALA A 152 -12.01 2.24 -2.56
CA ALA A 152 -10.79 2.32 -1.79
C ALA A 152 -9.70 3.13 -2.52
N ARG A 153 -8.63 3.42 -1.81
CA ARG A 153 -7.39 4.01 -2.33
C ARG A 153 -7.57 5.23 -3.25
N GLN A 154 -8.54 6.10 -2.96
CA GLN A 154 -8.71 7.38 -3.66
C GLN A 154 -7.44 8.25 -3.60
N HIS A 155 -6.64 8.10 -2.54
CA HIS A 155 -5.32 8.70 -2.40
C HIS A 155 -4.24 7.62 -2.63
N PRO A 156 -3.40 7.75 -3.67
CA PRO A 156 -2.48 6.67 -4.09
C PRO A 156 -1.53 6.19 -2.99
N GLY A 157 -1.10 7.08 -2.07
CA GLY A 157 -0.23 6.75 -0.96
C GLY A 157 -0.90 5.96 0.18
N GLU A 158 -2.22 5.81 0.16
CA GLU A 158 -3.00 5.13 1.21
C GLU A 158 -3.25 3.65 0.86
N SER A 159 -2.17 2.91 0.64
CA SER A 159 -2.22 1.50 0.24
C SER A 159 -2.96 0.58 1.23
N MET A 160 -3.07 0.98 2.51
CA MET A 160 -3.84 0.24 3.52
C MET A 160 -5.33 0.13 3.18
N ALA A 161 -5.87 1.08 2.40
CA ALA A 161 -7.27 1.03 1.99
C ALA A 161 -7.55 -0.16 1.05
N GLU A 162 -6.59 -0.50 0.21
CA GLU A 162 -6.72 -1.64 -0.70
C GLU A 162 -6.49 -2.98 0.01
N TRP A 163 -5.59 -3.02 1.02
CA TRP A 163 -5.49 -4.16 1.93
C TRP A 163 -6.80 -4.42 2.68
N TRP A 164 -7.49 -3.36 3.13
CA TRP A 164 -8.81 -3.47 3.72
C TRP A 164 -9.83 -4.00 2.71
N MET A 165 -9.79 -3.48 1.47
CA MET A 165 -10.71 -3.90 0.41
C MET A 165 -10.51 -5.38 0.04
N GLU A 166 -9.27 -5.87 0.04
CA GLU A 166 -8.97 -7.29 -0.15
C GLU A 166 -9.73 -8.15 0.85
N GLY A 167 -9.62 -7.85 2.16
CA GLY A 167 -10.36 -8.58 3.18
C GLY A 167 -11.89 -8.42 3.09
N ALA A 168 -12.37 -7.24 2.66
CA ALA A 168 -13.79 -7.03 2.42
C ALA A 168 -14.31 -7.88 1.26
N LEU A 169 -13.57 -7.97 0.15
CA LEU A 169 -13.94 -8.79 -1.00
C LEU A 169 -13.90 -10.29 -0.66
N GLU A 170 -12.91 -10.75 0.10
CA GLU A 170 -12.86 -12.13 0.60
C GLU A 170 -14.10 -12.47 1.42
N LEU A 171 -14.49 -11.59 2.35
CA LEU A 171 -15.71 -11.79 3.13
C LEU A 171 -16.96 -11.79 2.24
N LEU A 172 -17.10 -10.81 1.34
CA LEU A 172 -18.30 -10.63 0.51
C LEU A 172 -18.51 -11.76 -0.51
N THR A 173 -17.45 -12.44 -0.93
CA THR A 173 -17.50 -13.57 -1.85
C THR A 173 -17.47 -14.93 -1.14
N ASP A 174 -17.30 -14.97 0.17
CA ASP A 174 -17.32 -16.21 0.95
C ASP A 174 -18.70 -16.90 0.84
N PRO A 175 -18.76 -18.12 0.28
CA PRO A 175 -20.02 -18.84 0.09
C PRO A 175 -20.65 -19.34 1.40
N VAL A 176 -19.86 -19.47 2.48
CA VAL A 176 -20.33 -19.99 3.76
C VAL A 176 -20.65 -18.88 4.77
N SER A 177 -20.28 -17.64 4.48
CA SER A 177 -20.56 -16.50 5.36
C SER A 177 -22.04 -16.10 5.31
N GLU A 178 -22.72 -16.24 6.44
CA GLU A 178 -24.12 -15.81 6.61
C GLU A 178 -24.27 -14.29 6.43
N THR A 179 -23.31 -13.51 6.93
CA THR A 179 -23.29 -12.04 6.76
C THR A 179 -23.20 -11.66 5.29
N ALA A 180 -22.30 -12.29 4.54
CA ALA A 180 -22.14 -12.04 3.11
C ALA A 180 -23.41 -12.43 2.33
N ARG A 181 -24.01 -13.56 2.66
CA ARG A 181 -25.27 -14.01 2.06
C ARG A 181 -26.37 -12.95 2.24
N ILE A 182 -26.57 -12.47 3.47
CA ILE A 182 -27.58 -11.45 3.76
C ILE A 182 -27.29 -10.14 3.01
N LEU A 183 -26.02 -9.72 2.92
CA LEU A 183 -25.64 -8.52 2.18
C LEU A 183 -25.93 -8.66 0.70
N ARG A 184 -25.56 -9.80 0.06
CA ARG A 184 -25.82 -10.05 -1.36
C ARG A 184 -27.32 -10.14 -1.68
N GLU A 185 -28.16 -10.61 -0.77
CA GLU A 185 -29.61 -10.65 -0.93
C GLU A 185 -30.28 -9.28 -0.77
N LYS A 186 -29.76 -8.43 0.10
CA LYS A 186 -30.34 -7.12 0.39
C LYS A 186 -29.78 -5.98 -0.43
N CYS A 187 -28.54 -6.13 -0.91
CA CYS A 187 -27.80 -5.07 -1.58
C CYS A 187 -27.32 -5.51 -2.96
N THR A 188 -27.16 -4.55 -3.83
CA THR A 188 -26.27 -4.61 -4.99
C THR A 188 -25.07 -3.74 -4.66
N LEU A 189 -23.91 -4.39 -4.48
CA LEU A 189 -22.66 -3.75 -4.10
C LEU A 189 -21.86 -3.42 -5.36
N HIS A 190 -21.49 -2.17 -5.56
CA HIS A 190 -20.58 -1.70 -6.59
C HIS A 190 -19.27 -1.35 -5.93
N ILE A 191 -18.23 -2.12 -6.22
CA ILE A 191 -16.96 -2.08 -5.49
C ILE A 191 -15.84 -1.69 -6.44
N ILE A 192 -15.15 -0.57 -6.14
CA ILE A 192 -13.97 -0.11 -6.84
C ILE A 192 -12.78 -0.34 -5.90
N PRO A 193 -11.97 -1.36 -6.14
CA PRO A 193 -10.85 -1.72 -5.26
C PRO A 193 -9.76 -0.67 -5.19
#